data_6be5f330189b4202afd158be166f36a5
#
_entry.id   6be5f330189b4202afd158be166f36a5
#
_cell.length_a   1.000
_cell.length_b   1.000
_cell.length_c   1.000
_cell.angle_alpha   90.00
_cell.angle_beta   90.00
_cell.angle_gamma   90.00
#
_symmetry.space_group_name_H-M   'P 1'
#
loop_
_entity.id
_entity.type
_entity.pdbx_description
1 polymer ?
#
loop_
_entity_poly.entity_id
_entity_poly.type
_entity_poly.pdbx_seq_one_letter_code
_entity_poly.pdbx_strand_id
1 'polypeptide(L)'
;MKKRESFNTRWGFILACIGSAVGMGNIWMFPTRVSLYGGGAFLIPYFIFVALIGFTGVIGEMTFGRATRSGPIDAFGIACERKGKRKPGEALGLIPVVGSLAMAIGYTVVMGWILKYTVGAFTGATLAPADVDEFSAAFGSMASAFGNTGWQIVILLAAMGILMFGVGDGIEKVNKVLMPVFFLLFVGLGIYVAFQPGAVDGYHYIFRVDGKALGEPKTWIFALGQAFFSLSVAGNGTLIYGSYLPDEENIPAAAGRVAFFDTLAAMLAALVIIPAMATTGAQLDQGGPGLLFIFLPNLIKNMPGGKIIVIIFFVAVLFAGLTSLINLYEAPIATVQEKFHLERKPACAVIAAIGVIVSILIQGIVSGWMDVLSIYICPLGAGLAGIMLFWVCGKEYVENQVNKGRSNRFTSWFCPICKYVYVPVCILVLILGIALGGIG
;
A
#
# COMPACT_ATOMS: atom_id res chain seq x y z
N MET A 1 28.13 -0.42 17.05
CA MET A 1 26.84 -0.53 16.34
C MET A 1 27.14 -0.96 14.90
N LYS A 2 26.53 -2.05 14.39
CA LYS A 2 26.61 -2.38 12.94
C LYS A 2 26.04 -1.19 12.16
N LYS A 3 26.70 -0.82 11.06
CA LYS A 3 26.24 0.27 10.18
C LYS A 3 24.84 -0.10 9.65
N ARG A 4 23.88 0.84 9.78
CA ARG A 4 22.52 0.66 9.22
C ARG A 4 22.62 0.42 7.72
N GLU A 5 21.83 -0.51 7.18
CA GLU A 5 21.68 -0.68 5.74
C GLU A 5 21.20 0.63 5.10
N SER A 6 21.50 0.82 3.83
CA SER A 6 21.08 2.01 3.08
C SER A 6 20.76 1.66 1.64
N PHE A 7 19.93 2.47 1.00
CA PHE A 7 19.75 2.43 -0.44
C PHE A 7 21.05 2.85 -1.16
N ASN A 8 21.36 2.19 -2.27
CA ASN A 8 22.56 2.48 -3.07
C ASN A 8 22.38 3.74 -3.92
N THR A 9 21.13 4.01 -4.36
CA THR A 9 20.83 5.12 -5.25
C THR A 9 19.55 5.84 -4.84
N ARG A 10 19.48 7.14 -5.12
CA ARG A 10 18.29 7.97 -4.89
C ARG A 10 17.06 7.44 -5.63
N TRP A 11 17.21 7.05 -6.91
CA TRP A 11 16.11 6.48 -7.68
C TRP A 11 15.66 5.12 -7.15
N GLY A 12 16.61 4.31 -6.67
CA GLY A 12 16.27 3.03 -6.04
C GLY A 12 15.43 3.20 -4.79
N PHE A 13 15.75 4.19 -3.94
CA PHE A 13 14.91 4.57 -2.81
C PHE A 13 13.52 5.02 -3.25
N ILE A 14 13.43 5.95 -4.22
CA ILE A 14 12.13 6.45 -4.71
C ILE A 14 11.28 5.32 -5.27
N LEU A 15 11.85 4.44 -6.10
CA LEU A 15 11.14 3.28 -6.66
C LEU A 15 10.72 2.27 -5.58
N ALA A 16 11.53 2.07 -4.53
CA ALA A 16 11.15 1.23 -3.40
C ALA A 16 9.96 1.84 -2.63
N CYS A 17 9.96 3.15 -2.39
CA CYS A 17 8.83 3.82 -1.77
C CYS A 17 7.57 3.80 -2.66
N ILE A 18 7.70 3.96 -3.97
CA ILE A 18 6.60 3.81 -4.92
C ILE A 18 6.05 2.37 -4.84
N GLY A 19 6.92 1.35 -4.89
CA GLY A 19 6.50 -0.04 -4.76
C GLY A 19 5.88 -0.39 -3.41
N SER A 20 6.26 0.31 -2.33
CA SER A 20 5.58 0.21 -1.04
C SER A 20 4.16 0.77 -1.08
N ALA A 21 3.95 1.88 -1.77
CA ALA A 21 2.66 2.56 -1.86
C ALA A 21 1.73 1.89 -2.89
N VAL A 22 2.26 1.55 -4.07
CA VAL A 22 1.49 0.92 -5.15
C VAL A 22 1.19 -0.54 -4.81
N GLY A 23 -0.08 -0.84 -4.56
CA GLY A 23 -0.54 -2.17 -4.18
C GLY A 23 -2.01 -2.39 -4.48
N MET A 24 -2.65 -3.28 -3.72
CA MET A 24 -4.06 -3.60 -3.93
C MET A 24 -4.98 -2.40 -3.67
N GLY A 25 -4.57 -1.46 -2.82
CA GLY A 25 -5.27 -0.19 -2.62
C GLY A 25 -5.48 0.60 -3.91
N ASN A 26 -4.48 0.62 -4.81
CA ASN A 26 -4.55 1.30 -6.10
C ASN A 26 -5.30 0.47 -7.15
N ILE A 27 -5.14 -0.86 -7.12
CA ILE A 27 -5.57 -1.71 -8.23
C ILE A 27 -7.03 -2.13 -8.10
N TRP A 28 -7.54 -2.44 -6.88
CA TRP A 28 -8.95 -2.80 -6.75
C TRP A 28 -9.77 -1.81 -5.92
N MET A 29 -9.20 -1.30 -4.79
CA MET A 29 -9.99 -0.42 -3.92
C MET A 29 -10.28 0.92 -4.60
N PHE A 30 -9.28 1.55 -5.20
CA PHE A 30 -9.45 2.84 -5.84
C PHE A 30 -10.45 2.81 -7.01
N PRO A 31 -10.35 1.92 -8.01
CA PRO A 31 -11.37 1.81 -9.07
C PRO A 31 -12.77 1.57 -8.52
N THR A 32 -12.89 0.70 -7.51
CA THR A 32 -14.16 0.46 -6.82
C THR A 32 -14.72 1.74 -6.19
N ARG A 33 -13.90 2.51 -5.49
CA ARG A 33 -14.34 3.76 -4.85
C ARG A 33 -14.74 4.81 -5.88
N VAL A 34 -13.95 4.96 -6.96
CA VAL A 34 -14.31 5.84 -8.10
C VAL A 34 -15.66 5.42 -8.67
N SER A 35 -15.90 4.12 -8.85
CA SER A 35 -17.17 3.61 -9.38
C SER A 35 -18.35 3.86 -8.44
N LEU A 36 -18.20 3.62 -7.15
CA LEU A 36 -19.28 3.70 -6.17
C LEU A 36 -19.64 5.14 -5.77
N TYR A 37 -18.68 6.06 -5.82
CA TYR A 37 -18.86 7.42 -5.28
C TYR A 37 -18.87 8.52 -6.35
N GLY A 38 -19.33 8.18 -7.58
CA GLY A 38 -19.66 9.17 -8.59
C GLY A 38 -18.50 9.66 -9.45
N GLY A 39 -17.53 8.82 -9.77
CA GLY A 39 -16.47 9.11 -10.73
C GLY A 39 -15.65 10.34 -10.33
N GLY A 40 -15.73 11.39 -11.15
CA GLY A 40 -15.00 12.64 -10.92
C GLY A 40 -15.35 13.36 -9.61
N ALA A 41 -16.56 13.14 -9.08
CA ALA A 41 -16.96 13.66 -7.77
C ALA A 41 -16.10 13.07 -6.64
N PHE A 42 -15.67 11.81 -6.74
CA PHE A 42 -14.76 11.18 -5.80
C PHE A 42 -13.30 11.64 -6.01
N LEU A 43 -12.88 11.89 -7.25
CA LEU A 43 -11.50 12.27 -7.55
C LEU A 43 -11.11 13.61 -6.92
N ILE A 44 -12.03 14.57 -6.83
CA ILE A 44 -11.76 15.89 -6.27
C ILE A 44 -11.30 15.81 -4.80
N PRO A 45 -12.08 15.26 -3.86
CA PRO A 45 -11.65 15.12 -2.47
C PRO A 45 -10.45 14.17 -2.34
N TYR A 46 -10.35 13.13 -3.17
CA TYR A 46 -9.20 12.22 -3.16
C TYR A 46 -7.88 12.98 -3.42
N PHE A 47 -7.79 13.79 -4.47
CA PHE A 47 -6.58 14.56 -4.76
C PHE A 47 -6.26 15.58 -3.66
N ILE A 48 -7.26 16.20 -3.05
CA ILE A 48 -7.06 17.10 -1.91
C ILE A 48 -6.44 16.33 -0.74
N PHE A 49 -6.96 15.15 -0.40
CA PHE A 49 -6.44 14.36 0.71
C PHE A 49 -5.08 13.71 0.42
N VAL A 50 -4.83 13.28 -0.82
CA VAL A 50 -3.49 12.80 -1.22
C VAL A 50 -2.45 13.92 -1.08
N ALA A 51 -2.77 15.13 -1.51
CA ALA A 51 -1.88 16.27 -1.35
C ALA A 51 -1.64 16.58 0.14
N LEU A 52 -2.69 16.57 0.97
CA LEU A 52 -2.59 16.80 2.40
C LEU A 52 -1.73 15.74 3.10
N ILE A 53 -2.04 14.45 2.89
CA ILE A 53 -1.38 13.33 3.57
C ILE A 53 0.04 13.14 3.03
N GLY A 54 0.26 13.31 1.74
CA GLY A 54 1.59 13.29 1.13
C GLY A 54 2.49 14.38 1.68
N PHE A 55 1.96 15.61 1.81
CA PHE A 55 2.68 16.75 2.38
C PHE A 55 2.95 16.58 3.89
N THR A 56 2.07 15.92 4.64
CA THR A 56 2.17 15.80 6.10
C THR A 56 2.70 14.44 6.55
N GLY A 57 1.93 13.38 6.33
CA GLY A 57 2.20 12.03 6.83
C GLY A 57 3.46 11.43 6.24
N VAL A 58 3.56 11.39 4.90
CA VAL A 58 4.71 10.77 4.21
C VAL A 58 6.01 11.51 4.53
N ILE A 59 6.03 12.86 4.45
CA ILE A 59 7.22 13.65 4.84
C ILE A 59 7.53 13.43 6.31
N GLY A 60 6.51 13.40 7.19
CA GLY A 60 6.67 13.20 8.61
C GLY A 60 7.33 11.86 8.94
N GLU A 61 6.77 10.76 8.45
CA GLU A 61 7.30 9.42 8.71
C GLU A 61 8.71 9.23 8.15
N MET A 62 8.97 9.64 6.90
CA MET A 62 10.31 9.58 6.32
C MET A 62 11.32 10.39 7.14
N THR A 63 10.91 11.60 7.60
CA THR A 63 11.75 12.45 8.45
C THR A 63 12.03 11.77 9.79
N PHE A 64 11.01 11.15 10.39
CA PHE A 64 11.15 10.47 11.67
C PHE A 64 12.07 9.25 11.58
N GLY A 65 11.89 8.41 10.56
CA GLY A 65 12.76 7.27 10.28
C GLY A 65 14.21 7.69 10.07
N ARG A 66 14.46 8.71 9.21
CA ARG A 66 15.81 9.23 8.98
C ARG A 66 16.45 9.80 10.24
N ALA A 67 15.68 10.54 11.02
CA ALA A 67 16.18 11.20 12.24
C ALA A 67 16.60 10.21 13.33
N THR A 68 15.92 9.07 13.42
CA THR A 68 16.18 8.04 14.43
C THR A 68 17.06 6.90 13.94
N ARG A 69 17.21 6.73 12.62
CA ARG A 69 17.98 5.63 12.01
C ARG A 69 17.57 4.25 12.52
N SER A 70 16.29 4.07 12.86
CA SER A 70 15.78 2.84 13.49
C SER A 70 14.37 2.51 13.04
N GLY A 71 13.94 1.28 13.28
CA GLY A 71 12.56 0.86 13.09
C GLY A 71 11.61 1.51 14.11
N PRO A 72 10.29 1.30 13.99
CA PRO A 72 9.30 2.04 14.77
C PRO A 72 9.46 1.93 16.29
N ILE A 73 9.85 0.76 16.83
CA ILE A 73 10.01 0.56 18.27
C ILE A 73 11.10 1.47 18.84
N ASP A 74 12.29 1.41 18.26
CA ASP A 74 13.40 2.24 18.74
C ASP A 74 13.18 3.72 18.39
N ALA A 75 12.56 4.03 17.24
CA ALA A 75 12.23 5.41 16.89
C ALA A 75 11.32 6.07 17.94
N PHE A 76 10.27 5.37 18.37
CA PHE A 76 9.37 5.87 19.43
C PHE A 76 10.06 5.93 20.78
N GLY A 77 10.91 4.92 21.08
CA GLY A 77 11.76 4.94 22.28
C GLY A 77 12.67 6.16 22.33
N ILE A 78 13.40 6.47 21.25
CA ILE A 78 14.29 7.63 21.12
C ILE A 78 13.50 8.96 21.27
N ALA A 79 12.31 9.05 20.65
CA ALA A 79 11.46 10.22 20.81
C ALA A 79 11.08 10.45 22.28
N CYS A 80 10.61 9.40 22.98
CA CYS A 80 10.19 9.47 24.38
C CYS A 80 11.36 9.60 25.36
N GLU A 81 12.56 9.13 25.01
CA GLU A 81 13.77 9.29 25.83
C GLU A 81 14.10 10.77 26.08
N ARG A 82 13.77 11.65 25.14
CA ARG A 82 13.88 13.12 25.31
C ARG A 82 13.04 13.65 26.49
N LYS A 83 12.08 12.86 26.96
CA LYS A 83 11.23 13.12 28.14
C LYS A 83 11.53 12.15 29.30
N GLY A 84 12.63 11.41 29.24
CA GLY A 84 13.00 10.41 30.25
C GLY A 84 12.14 9.14 30.24
N LYS A 85 11.38 8.86 29.17
CA LYS A 85 10.38 7.77 29.12
C LYS A 85 10.60 6.83 27.93
N ARG A 86 11.82 6.30 27.74
CA ARG A 86 12.16 5.42 26.61
C ARG A 86 11.27 4.15 26.54
N LYS A 87 11.14 3.41 27.64
CA LYS A 87 10.36 2.15 27.68
C LYS A 87 8.87 2.30 27.26
N PRO A 88 8.11 3.29 27.76
CA PRO A 88 6.78 3.57 27.25
C PRO A 88 6.74 3.88 25.76
N GLY A 89 7.74 4.62 25.24
CA GLY A 89 7.85 4.86 23.79
C GLY A 89 8.03 3.58 23.00
N GLU A 90 8.94 2.71 23.42
CA GLU A 90 9.16 1.40 22.78
C GLU A 90 7.89 0.52 22.80
N ALA A 91 7.14 0.52 23.92
CA ALA A 91 5.86 -0.21 24.01
C ALA A 91 4.82 0.31 23.01
N LEU A 92 4.72 1.63 22.84
CA LEU A 92 3.84 2.23 21.82
C LEU A 92 4.32 1.92 20.40
N GLY A 93 5.62 1.86 20.17
CA GLY A 93 6.21 1.49 18.87
C GLY A 93 5.97 0.03 18.46
N LEU A 94 5.58 -0.83 19.41
CA LEU A 94 5.21 -2.21 19.12
C LEU A 94 3.90 -2.29 18.31
N ILE A 95 2.97 -1.36 18.52
CA ILE A 95 1.66 -1.34 17.86
C ILE A 95 1.81 -1.32 16.31
N PRO A 96 2.50 -0.34 15.70
CA PRO A 96 2.64 -0.33 14.25
C PRO A 96 3.48 -1.49 13.70
N VAL A 97 4.44 -2.04 14.46
CA VAL A 97 5.22 -3.21 14.02
C VAL A 97 4.37 -4.48 13.98
N VAL A 98 3.57 -4.73 15.03
CA VAL A 98 2.63 -5.85 15.04
C VAL A 98 1.57 -5.65 13.96
N GLY A 99 1.09 -4.42 13.77
CA GLY A 99 0.18 -4.08 12.68
C GLY A 99 0.76 -4.37 11.30
N SER A 100 2.00 -3.96 11.04
CA SER A 100 2.70 -4.23 9.79
C SER A 100 2.88 -5.73 9.54
N LEU A 101 3.29 -6.50 10.57
CA LEU A 101 3.42 -7.95 10.48
C LEU A 101 2.07 -8.63 10.19
N ALA A 102 1.05 -8.27 10.95
CA ALA A 102 -0.28 -8.82 10.79
C ALA A 102 -0.89 -8.47 9.40
N MET A 103 -0.66 -7.24 8.92
CA MET A 103 -1.04 -6.81 7.56
C MET A 103 -0.27 -7.64 6.51
N ALA A 104 1.05 -7.81 6.66
CA ALA A 104 1.87 -8.63 5.76
C ALA A 104 1.37 -10.07 5.68
N ILE A 105 0.95 -10.65 6.81
CA ILE A 105 0.41 -12.00 6.89
C ILE A 105 -0.91 -12.13 6.12
N GLY A 106 -1.87 -11.22 6.33
CA GLY A 106 -3.11 -11.21 5.57
C GLY A 106 -2.88 -10.96 4.07
N TYR A 107 -1.98 -10.03 3.78
CA TYR A 107 -1.60 -9.71 2.40
C TYR A 107 -0.91 -10.90 1.69
N THR A 108 -0.18 -11.76 2.43
CA THR A 108 0.40 -13.00 1.91
C THR A 108 -0.66 -13.96 1.36
N VAL A 109 -1.80 -14.09 2.03
CA VAL A 109 -2.92 -14.92 1.55
C VAL A 109 -3.45 -14.37 0.21
N VAL A 110 -3.69 -13.07 0.14
CA VAL A 110 -4.15 -12.40 -1.09
C VAL A 110 -3.13 -12.55 -2.22
N MET A 111 -1.84 -12.40 -1.92
CA MET A 111 -0.78 -12.57 -2.89
C MET A 111 -0.66 -14.01 -3.41
N GLY A 112 -1.02 -15.00 -2.60
CA GLY A 112 -1.18 -16.38 -3.04
C GLY A 112 -2.28 -16.53 -4.09
N TRP A 113 -3.44 -15.86 -3.91
CA TRP A 113 -4.50 -15.82 -4.93
C TRP A 113 -4.00 -15.21 -6.24
N ILE A 114 -3.29 -14.08 -6.16
CA ILE A 114 -2.74 -13.39 -7.34
C ILE A 114 -1.72 -14.29 -8.05
N LEU A 115 -0.83 -14.96 -7.32
CA LEU A 115 0.14 -15.87 -7.91
C LEU A 115 -0.54 -17.05 -8.64
N LYS A 116 -1.55 -17.66 -8.03
CA LYS A 116 -2.33 -18.73 -8.65
C LYS A 116 -2.98 -18.27 -9.96
N TYR A 117 -3.62 -17.09 -9.94
CA TYR A 117 -4.24 -16.51 -11.14
C TYR A 117 -3.20 -16.11 -12.19
N THR A 118 -2.05 -15.62 -11.78
CA THR A 118 -0.93 -15.32 -12.70
C THR A 118 -0.46 -16.59 -13.42
N VAL A 119 -0.19 -17.67 -12.70
CA VAL A 119 0.20 -18.95 -13.29
C VAL A 119 -0.94 -19.52 -14.15
N GLY A 120 -2.17 -19.43 -13.67
CA GLY A 120 -3.37 -19.81 -14.40
C GLY A 120 -3.58 -19.02 -15.70
N ALA A 121 -3.16 -17.75 -15.75
CA ALA A 121 -3.22 -16.94 -16.97
C ALA A 121 -2.29 -17.52 -18.07
N PHE A 122 -1.10 -17.95 -17.73
CA PHE A 122 -0.18 -18.60 -18.69
C PHE A 122 -0.68 -19.96 -19.16
N THR A 123 -1.25 -20.77 -18.26
CA THR A 123 -1.78 -22.10 -18.59
C THR A 123 -3.16 -22.08 -19.24
N GLY A 124 -3.90 -20.97 -19.16
CA GLY A 124 -5.28 -20.83 -19.60
C GLY A 124 -6.30 -21.14 -18.51
N ALA A 125 -5.90 -21.64 -17.35
CA ALA A 125 -6.80 -22.03 -16.26
C ALA A 125 -7.59 -20.82 -15.70
N THR A 126 -7.02 -19.62 -15.70
CA THR A 126 -7.70 -18.40 -15.23
C THR A 126 -8.88 -18.00 -16.10
N LEU A 127 -8.94 -18.38 -17.37
CA LEU A 127 -10.04 -18.10 -18.29
C LEU A 127 -10.88 -19.35 -18.61
N ALA A 128 -10.64 -20.48 -17.91
CA ALA A 128 -11.37 -21.73 -18.17
C ALA A 128 -12.84 -21.70 -17.73
N PRO A 129 -13.26 -21.06 -16.58
CA PRO A 129 -14.65 -21.03 -16.18
C PRO A 129 -15.57 -20.46 -17.27
N ALA A 130 -16.78 -21.01 -17.42
CA ALA A 130 -17.68 -20.67 -18.52
C ALA A 130 -18.39 -19.33 -18.29
N ASP A 131 -18.81 -19.06 -17.06
CA ASP A 131 -19.62 -17.90 -16.68
C ASP A 131 -19.26 -17.36 -15.29
N VAL A 132 -19.96 -16.32 -14.84
CA VAL A 132 -19.71 -15.63 -13.56
C VAL A 132 -19.89 -16.56 -12.37
N ASP A 133 -20.82 -17.51 -12.43
CA ASP A 133 -21.09 -18.43 -11.32
C ASP A 133 -19.95 -19.43 -11.17
N GLU A 134 -19.40 -19.96 -12.26
CA GLU A 134 -18.21 -20.80 -12.23
C GLU A 134 -16.96 -20.04 -11.79
N PHE A 135 -16.77 -18.78 -12.22
CA PHE A 135 -15.71 -17.93 -11.71
C PHE A 135 -15.84 -17.70 -10.20
N SER A 136 -17.06 -17.45 -9.72
CA SER A 136 -17.37 -17.26 -8.31
C SER A 136 -17.07 -18.53 -7.50
N ALA A 137 -17.48 -19.69 -7.99
CA ALA A 137 -17.22 -20.98 -7.38
C ALA A 137 -15.70 -21.29 -7.32
N ALA A 138 -14.97 -21.02 -8.41
CA ALA A 138 -13.52 -21.21 -8.48
C ALA A 138 -12.78 -20.31 -7.49
N PHE A 139 -13.16 -19.03 -7.41
CA PHE A 139 -12.59 -18.08 -6.44
C PHE A 139 -12.99 -18.48 -5.01
N GLY A 140 -14.25 -18.79 -4.74
CA GLY A 140 -14.74 -19.23 -3.44
C GLY A 140 -13.99 -20.45 -2.90
N SER A 141 -13.75 -21.45 -3.76
CA SER A 141 -12.95 -22.63 -3.43
C SER A 141 -11.51 -22.26 -3.06
N MET A 142 -10.90 -21.34 -3.80
CA MET A 142 -9.54 -20.87 -3.52
C MET A 142 -9.47 -20.02 -2.26
N ALA A 143 -10.45 -19.16 -2.01
CA ALA A 143 -10.51 -18.29 -0.85
C ALA A 143 -10.96 -19.01 0.44
N SER A 144 -11.37 -20.28 0.34
CA SER A 144 -11.73 -21.10 1.50
C SER A 144 -10.52 -21.47 2.34
N ALA A 145 -10.78 -21.99 3.55
CA ALA A 145 -9.72 -22.51 4.42
C ALA A 145 -8.91 -23.60 3.69
N PHE A 146 -7.60 -23.44 3.69
CA PHE A 146 -6.59 -24.31 3.03
C PHE A 146 -6.65 -24.36 1.50
N GLY A 147 -7.52 -23.59 0.83
CA GLY A 147 -7.64 -23.57 -0.63
C GLY A 147 -6.46 -22.92 -1.38
N ASN A 148 -5.63 -22.18 -0.64
CA ASN A 148 -4.53 -21.36 -1.20
C ASN A 148 -3.15 -21.68 -0.60
N THR A 149 -3.03 -22.65 0.29
CA THR A 149 -1.85 -22.87 1.14
C THR A 149 -0.53 -22.94 0.37
N GLY A 150 -0.47 -23.71 -0.71
CA GLY A 150 0.77 -23.85 -1.50
C GLY A 150 1.21 -22.53 -2.13
N TRP A 151 0.28 -21.79 -2.73
CA TRP A 151 0.57 -20.55 -3.44
C TRP A 151 1.02 -19.42 -2.51
N GLN A 152 0.40 -19.29 -1.33
CA GLN A 152 0.81 -18.29 -0.35
C GLN A 152 2.18 -18.58 0.26
N ILE A 153 2.54 -19.85 0.47
CA ILE A 153 3.88 -20.23 0.92
C ILE A 153 4.93 -19.86 -0.14
N VAL A 154 4.67 -20.15 -1.41
CA VAL A 154 5.59 -19.84 -2.51
C VAL A 154 5.85 -18.33 -2.59
N ILE A 155 4.80 -17.50 -2.57
CA ILE A 155 4.98 -16.04 -2.67
C ILE A 155 5.64 -15.44 -1.43
N LEU A 156 5.35 -15.97 -0.23
CA LEU A 156 6.02 -15.57 1.00
C LEU A 156 7.51 -15.89 0.94
N LEU A 157 7.87 -17.12 0.53
CA LEU A 157 9.26 -17.50 0.38
C LEU A 157 10.00 -16.67 -0.67
N ALA A 158 9.32 -16.31 -1.77
CA ALA A 158 9.89 -15.38 -2.77
C ALA A 158 10.16 -14.00 -2.17
N ALA A 159 9.21 -13.43 -1.42
CA ALA A 159 9.39 -12.16 -0.72
C ALA A 159 10.53 -12.22 0.30
N MET A 160 10.59 -13.28 1.11
CA MET A 160 11.66 -13.48 2.08
C MET A 160 13.02 -13.69 1.42
N GLY A 161 13.08 -14.40 0.28
CA GLY A 161 14.29 -14.53 -0.52
C GLY A 161 14.86 -13.18 -0.93
N ILE A 162 14.00 -12.27 -1.41
CA ILE A 162 14.39 -10.90 -1.77
C ILE A 162 14.89 -10.14 -0.52
N LEU A 163 14.15 -10.22 0.58
CA LEU A 163 14.48 -9.53 1.83
C LEU A 163 15.80 -10.00 2.44
N MET A 164 16.18 -11.28 2.27
CA MET A 164 17.46 -11.82 2.74
C MET A 164 18.68 -11.14 2.10
N PHE A 165 18.55 -10.56 0.90
CA PHE A 165 19.63 -9.84 0.23
C PHE A 165 19.82 -8.39 0.73
N GLY A 166 18.95 -7.91 1.60
CA GLY A 166 19.05 -6.58 2.20
C GLY A 166 18.37 -5.47 1.39
N VAL A 167 18.61 -4.24 1.84
CA VAL A 167 17.96 -3.05 1.28
C VAL A 167 18.47 -2.73 -0.13
N GLY A 168 19.80 -2.65 -0.31
CA GLY A 168 20.39 -2.28 -1.59
C GLY A 168 20.34 -3.37 -2.64
N ASP A 169 20.69 -4.61 -2.26
CA ASP A 169 20.81 -5.73 -3.21
C ASP A 169 19.51 -6.53 -3.37
N GLY A 170 18.60 -6.44 -2.43
CA GLY A 170 17.28 -7.07 -2.49
C GLY A 170 16.19 -6.06 -2.87
N ILE A 171 15.73 -5.26 -1.91
CA ILE A 171 14.58 -4.37 -2.06
C ILE A 171 14.76 -3.39 -3.22
N GLU A 172 15.90 -2.69 -3.28
CA GLU A 172 16.17 -1.68 -4.30
C GLU A 172 16.23 -2.28 -5.71
N LYS A 173 17.00 -3.38 -5.89
CA LYS A 173 17.16 -4.01 -7.22
C LYS A 173 15.82 -4.51 -7.75
N VAL A 174 15.02 -5.15 -6.92
CA VAL A 174 13.71 -5.66 -7.33
C VAL A 174 12.77 -4.53 -7.72
N ASN A 175 12.68 -3.48 -6.91
CA ASN A 175 11.81 -2.35 -7.21
C ASN A 175 12.23 -1.57 -8.45
N LYS A 176 13.54 -1.48 -8.75
CA LYS A 176 14.06 -0.88 -9.99
C LYS A 176 13.58 -1.57 -11.26
N VAL A 177 13.25 -2.85 -11.18
CA VAL A 177 12.72 -3.62 -12.32
C VAL A 177 11.20 -3.66 -12.30
N LEU A 178 10.62 -4.07 -11.16
CA LEU A 178 9.19 -4.34 -11.09
C LEU A 178 8.33 -3.08 -11.25
N MET A 179 8.72 -1.94 -10.70
CA MET A 179 7.91 -0.74 -10.77
C MET A 179 7.84 -0.13 -12.18
N PRO A 180 8.96 0.10 -12.91
CA PRO A 180 8.86 0.54 -14.30
C PRO A 180 8.06 -0.42 -15.18
N VAL A 181 8.26 -1.73 -15.02
CA VAL A 181 7.52 -2.73 -15.80
C VAL A 181 6.03 -2.70 -15.47
N PHE A 182 5.65 -2.56 -14.20
CA PHE A 182 4.26 -2.38 -13.78
C PHE A 182 3.60 -1.20 -14.53
N PHE A 183 4.23 -0.02 -14.52
CA PHE A 183 3.69 1.15 -15.20
C PHE A 183 3.57 0.94 -16.71
N LEU A 184 4.57 0.33 -17.35
CA LEU A 184 4.54 0.02 -18.78
C LEU A 184 3.40 -0.95 -19.13
N LEU A 185 3.19 -1.99 -18.32
CA LEU A 185 2.11 -2.96 -18.53
C LEU A 185 0.73 -2.31 -18.38
N PHE A 186 0.53 -1.47 -17.34
CA PHE A 186 -0.75 -0.77 -17.16
C PHE A 186 -1.01 0.29 -18.23
N VAL A 187 0.00 1.01 -18.69
CA VAL A 187 -0.13 1.92 -19.84
C VAL A 187 -0.52 1.15 -21.10
N GLY A 188 0.15 0.01 -21.37
CA GLY A 188 -0.20 -0.85 -22.50
C GLY A 188 -1.64 -1.35 -22.42
N LEU A 189 -2.10 -1.78 -21.25
CA LEU A 189 -3.50 -2.18 -21.01
C LEU A 189 -4.45 -1.00 -21.22
N GLY A 190 -4.12 0.19 -20.72
CA GLY A 190 -4.92 1.38 -20.88
C GLY A 190 -5.10 1.77 -22.35
N ILE A 191 -4.01 1.72 -23.12
CA ILE A 191 -4.06 1.95 -24.58
C ILE A 191 -4.95 0.92 -25.25
N TYR A 192 -4.78 -0.38 -24.93
CA TYR A 192 -5.62 -1.43 -25.50
C TYR A 192 -7.11 -1.22 -25.20
N VAL A 193 -7.46 -0.96 -23.94
CA VAL A 193 -8.85 -0.74 -23.51
C VAL A 193 -9.45 0.49 -24.16
N ALA A 194 -8.67 1.56 -24.37
CA ALA A 194 -9.15 2.79 -25.00
C ALA A 194 -9.68 2.60 -26.44
N PHE A 195 -9.19 1.58 -27.14
CA PHE A 195 -9.67 1.22 -28.48
C PHE A 195 -10.84 0.23 -28.50
N GLN A 196 -11.32 -0.22 -27.33
CA GLN A 196 -12.45 -1.15 -27.29
C GLN A 196 -13.78 -0.40 -27.45
N PRO A 197 -14.74 -0.95 -28.21
CA PRO A 197 -16.09 -0.39 -28.30
C PRO A 197 -16.75 -0.27 -26.93
N GLY A 198 -17.35 0.88 -26.64
CA GLY A 198 -18.00 1.15 -25.34
C GLY A 198 -17.07 1.64 -24.22
N ALA A 199 -15.75 1.61 -24.39
CA ALA A 199 -14.81 2.11 -23.36
C ALA A 199 -14.99 3.61 -23.06
N VAL A 200 -15.43 4.39 -24.03
CA VAL A 200 -15.67 5.84 -23.93
C VAL A 200 -16.64 6.17 -22.79
N ASP A 201 -17.67 5.35 -22.58
CA ASP A 201 -18.64 5.56 -21.50
C ASP A 201 -17.99 5.45 -20.11
N GLY A 202 -17.03 4.53 -19.95
CA GLY A 202 -16.24 4.41 -18.74
C GLY A 202 -15.35 5.62 -18.50
N TYR A 203 -14.70 6.17 -19.53
CA TYR A 203 -13.92 7.41 -19.40
C TYR A 203 -14.81 8.60 -19.07
N HIS A 204 -15.97 8.75 -19.71
CA HIS A 204 -16.96 9.78 -19.38
C HIS A 204 -17.40 9.66 -17.92
N TYR A 205 -17.62 8.44 -17.42
CA TYR A 205 -17.97 8.21 -16.03
C TYR A 205 -16.88 8.65 -15.06
N ILE A 206 -15.61 8.29 -15.31
CA ILE A 206 -14.48 8.64 -14.44
C ILE A 206 -14.33 10.15 -14.30
N PHE A 207 -14.52 10.92 -15.39
CA PHE A 207 -14.28 12.37 -15.40
C PHE A 207 -15.53 13.22 -15.21
N ARG A 208 -16.71 12.60 -15.21
CA ARG A 208 -17.96 13.32 -14.93
C ARG A 208 -18.04 13.68 -13.46
N VAL A 209 -18.22 14.97 -13.17
CA VAL A 209 -18.44 15.44 -11.80
C VAL A 209 -19.95 15.54 -11.54
N ASP A 210 -20.48 14.65 -10.74
CA ASP A 210 -21.85 14.71 -10.23
C ASP A 210 -21.89 15.60 -8.98
N GLY A 211 -22.56 16.73 -9.07
CA GLY A 211 -22.69 17.67 -7.95
C GLY A 211 -23.41 17.09 -6.72
N LYS A 212 -24.34 16.14 -6.94
CA LYS A 212 -25.01 15.46 -5.82
C LYS A 212 -24.03 14.55 -5.09
N ALA A 213 -23.31 13.70 -5.84
CA ALA A 213 -22.30 12.82 -5.27
C ALA A 213 -21.17 13.60 -4.57
N LEU A 214 -20.75 14.73 -5.13
CA LEU A 214 -19.76 15.62 -4.49
C LEU A 214 -20.27 16.25 -3.18
N GLY A 215 -21.56 16.52 -3.07
CA GLY A 215 -22.22 17.02 -1.85
C GLY A 215 -22.43 15.94 -0.77
N GLU A 216 -22.30 14.66 -1.10
CA GLU A 216 -22.50 13.57 -0.15
C GLU A 216 -21.31 13.41 0.81
N PRO A 217 -21.52 13.45 2.15
CA PRO A 217 -20.45 13.27 3.12
C PRO A 217 -19.66 11.95 2.93
N LYS A 218 -20.32 10.88 2.51
CA LYS A 218 -19.69 9.58 2.26
C LYS A 218 -18.57 9.66 1.21
N THR A 219 -18.78 10.43 0.13
CA THR A 219 -17.76 10.62 -0.91
C THR A 219 -16.46 11.18 -0.33
N TRP A 220 -16.54 12.17 0.57
CA TRP A 220 -15.39 12.76 1.23
C TRP A 220 -14.74 11.81 2.23
N ILE A 221 -15.53 11.09 3.02
CA ILE A 221 -15.04 10.13 4.03
C ILE A 221 -14.27 9.01 3.37
N PHE A 222 -14.83 8.41 2.31
CA PHE A 222 -14.17 7.31 1.62
C PHE A 222 -12.98 7.77 0.76
N ALA A 223 -12.99 9.00 0.26
CA ALA A 223 -11.83 9.60 -0.40
C ALA A 223 -10.68 9.83 0.58
N LEU A 224 -10.98 10.29 1.80
CA LEU A 224 -10.00 10.43 2.88
C LEU A 224 -9.39 9.07 3.27
N GLY A 225 -10.22 8.05 3.49
CA GLY A 225 -9.77 6.70 3.81
C GLY A 225 -8.89 6.11 2.71
N GLN A 226 -9.30 6.25 1.45
CA GLN A 226 -8.52 5.79 0.29
C GLN A 226 -7.15 6.49 0.21
N ALA A 227 -7.08 7.79 0.35
CA ALA A 227 -5.83 8.54 0.30
C ALA A 227 -4.89 8.17 1.46
N PHE A 228 -5.45 7.98 2.65
CA PHE A 228 -4.72 7.58 3.85
C PHE A 228 -4.08 6.19 3.70
N PHE A 229 -4.85 5.25 3.15
CA PHE A 229 -4.40 3.88 2.96
C PHE A 229 -3.39 3.75 1.81
N SER A 230 -3.63 4.43 0.69
CA SER A 230 -2.81 4.35 -0.53
C SER A 230 -1.35 4.76 -0.30
N LEU A 231 -1.11 5.83 0.45
CA LEU A 231 0.22 6.39 0.65
C LEU A 231 1.10 5.60 1.66
N SER A 232 0.69 4.41 2.10
CA SER A 232 1.42 3.53 3.03
C SER A 232 1.81 4.17 4.37
N VAL A 233 1.13 5.24 4.77
CA VAL A 233 1.36 5.90 6.07
C VAL A 233 0.81 5.02 7.20
N ALA A 234 -0.23 4.27 6.92
CA ALA A 234 -0.95 3.46 7.88
C ALA A 234 -0.13 2.34 8.56
N GLY A 235 0.95 1.86 7.94
CA GLY A 235 1.79 0.76 8.47
C GLY A 235 3.20 1.17 8.88
N ASN A 236 3.49 2.48 8.97
CA ASN A 236 4.85 3.02 9.15
C ASN A 236 5.86 2.51 8.09
N GLY A 237 5.36 2.14 6.90
CA GLY A 237 6.20 1.68 5.79
C GLY A 237 7.17 2.75 5.29
N THR A 238 6.71 4.01 5.27
CA THR A 238 7.55 5.16 4.92
C THR A 238 8.55 5.51 6.05
N LEU A 239 8.24 5.22 7.32
CA LEU A 239 9.16 5.38 8.44
C LEU A 239 10.34 4.41 8.32
N ILE A 240 10.08 3.11 8.10
CA ILE A 240 11.17 2.13 7.98
C ILE A 240 12.08 2.43 6.78
N TYR A 241 11.54 2.77 5.62
CA TYR A 241 12.35 3.16 4.48
C TYR A 241 13.07 4.49 4.70
N GLY A 242 12.44 5.44 5.40
CA GLY A 242 13.06 6.67 5.85
C GLY A 242 14.30 6.44 6.72
N SER A 243 14.31 5.37 7.53
CA SER A 243 15.45 5.03 8.40
C SER A 243 16.72 4.61 7.65
N TYR A 244 16.59 4.25 6.37
CA TYR A 244 17.71 3.89 5.49
C TYR A 244 18.23 5.05 4.65
N LEU A 245 17.65 6.26 4.79
CA LEU A 245 18.02 7.44 4.01
C LEU A 245 19.29 8.11 4.56
N PRO A 246 20.19 8.57 3.68
CA PRO A 246 21.26 9.47 4.06
C PRO A 246 20.73 10.87 4.41
N ASP A 247 21.54 11.66 5.13
CA ASP A 247 21.14 13.01 5.58
C ASP A 247 20.99 14.00 4.40
N GLU A 248 21.66 13.73 3.29
CA GLU A 248 21.67 14.55 2.07
C GLU A 248 20.38 14.42 1.25
N GLU A 249 19.51 13.41 1.51
CA GLU A 249 18.29 13.23 0.75
C GLU A 249 17.23 14.30 1.05
N ASN A 250 16.68 14.88 0.00
CA ASN A 250 15.58 15.86 0.10
C ASN A 250 14.25 15.15 0.29
N ILE A 251 13.86 14.88 1.54
CA ILE A 251 12.64 14.14 1.87
C ILE A 251 11.37 14.76 1.29
N PRO A 252 11.10 16.07 1.39
CA PRO A 252 9.90 16.65 0.79
C PRO A 252 9.77 16.39 -0.73
N ALA A 253 10.90 16.46 -1.45
CA ALA A 253 10.89 16.17 -2.88
C ALA A 253 10.68 14.68 -3.17
N ALA A 254 11.24 13.80 -2.35
CA ALA A 254 11.02 12.35 -2.48
C ALA A 254 9.58 11.98 -2.17
N ALA A 255 9.00 12.48 -1.08
CA ALA A 255 7.60 12.25 -0.71
C ALA A 255 6.62 12.74 -1.79
N GLY A 256 6.88 13.91 -2.38
CA GLY A 256 6.05 14.41 -3.49
C GLY A 256 6.08 13.48 -4.71
N ARG A 257 7.23 12.88 -5.03
CA ARG A 257 7.33 11.89 -6.11
C ARG A 257 6.57 10.61 -5.77
N VAL A 258 6.69 10.12 -4.54
CA VAL A 258 5.95 8.93 -4.09
C VAL A 258 4.46 9.17 -4.21
N ALA A 259 3.93 10.28 -3.69
CA ALA A 259 2.51 10.62 -3.78
C ALA A 259 2.04 10.77 -5.24
N PHE A 260 2.86 11.36 -6.11
CA PHE A 260 2.55 11.49 -7.53
C PHE A 260 2.45 10.13 -8.23
N PHE A 261 3.45 9.26 -8.06
CA PHE A 261 3.45 7.96 -8.73
C PHE A 261 2.43 6.98 -8.14
N ASP A 262 2.15 7.06 -6.83
CA ASP A 262 1.06 6.32 -6.21
C ASP A 262 -0.30 6.71 -6.82
N THR A 263 -0.56 8.02 -6.91
CA THR A 263 -1.78 8.55 -7.54
C THR A 263 -1.86 8.17 -9.02
N LEU A 264 -0.74 8.23 -9.74
CA LEU A 264 -0.67 7.82 -11.14
C LEU A 264 -1.02 6.33 -11.30
N ALA A 265 -0.51 5.46 -10.42
CA ALA A 265 -0.84 4.04 -10.45
C ALA A 265 -2.33 3.78 -10.18
N ALA A 266 -2.92 4.47 -9.18
CA ALA A 266 -4.34 4.40 -8.89
C ALA A 266 -5.19 4.86 -10.09
N MET A 267 -4.85 5.98 -10.69
CA MET A 267 -5.53 6.50 -11.88
C MET A 267 -5.40 5.57 -13.07
N LEU A 268 -4.21 5.01 -13.33
CA LEU A 268 -4.01 4.04 -14.41
C LEU A 268 -4.87 2.80 -14.20
N ALA A 269 -4.95 2.28 -12.97
CA ALA A 269 -5.82 1.15 -12.65
C ALA A 269 -7.31 1.49 -12.93
N ALA A 270 -7.78 2.66 -12.51
CA ALA A 270 -9.15 3.10 -12.79
C ALA A 270 -9.41 3.27 -14.28
N LEU A 271 -8.46 3.87 -15.04
CA LEU A 271 -8.52 4.08 -16.49
C LEU A 271 -8.45 2.78 -17.32
N VAL A 272 -8.02 1.68 -16.72
CA VAL A 272 -8.07 0.33 -17.32
C VAL A 272 -9.36 -0.37 -16.93
N ILE A 273 -9.66 -0.45 -15.63
CA ILE A 273 -10.70 -1.32 -15.09
C ILE A 273 -12.10 -0.77 -15.39
N ILE A 274 -12.35 0.50 -15.12
CA ILE A 274 -13.70 1.08 -15.29
C ILE A 274 -14.12 1.11 -16.76
N PRO A 275 -13.30 1.58 -17.73
CA PRO A 275 -13.65 1.49 -19.14
C PRO A 275 -13.77 0.05 -19.64
N ALA A 276 -12.93 -0.89 -19.15
CA ALA A 276 -13.08 -2.30 -19.49
C ALA A 276 -14.44 -2.87 -19.05
N MET A 277 -14.91 -2.52 -17.85
CA MET A 277 -16.26 -2.89 -17.39
C MET A 277 -17.36 -2.28 -18.27
N ALA A 278 -17.22 -1.02 -18.68
CA ALA A 278 -18.17 -0.33 -19.54
C ALA A 278 -18.35 -1.02 -20.91
N THR A 279 -17.29 -1.65 -21.46
CA THR A 279 -17.37 -2.35 -22.77
C THR A 279 -18.37 -3.49 -22.81
N THR A 280 -18.74 -4.07 -21.67
CA THR A 280 -19.66 -5.20 -21.56
C THR A 280 -21.03 -4.83 -20.98
N GLY A 281 -21.26 -3.54 -20.70
CA GLY A 281 -22.45 -3.07 -20.00
C GLY A 281 -22.54 -3.55 -18.54
N ALA A 282 -21.41 -4.03 -17.96
CA ALA A 282 -21.34 -4.40 -16.55
C ALA A 282 -21.62 -3.19 -15.66
N GLN A 283 -22.26 -3.43 -14.52
CA GLN A 283 -22.49 -2.36 -13.56
C GLN A 283 -21.16 -1.87 -13.00
N LEU A 284 -20.99 -0.54 -12.99
CA LEU A 284 -19.77 0.10 -12.53
C LEU A 284 -19.66 0.19 -11.00
N ASP A 285 -20.58 -0.47 -10.28
CA ASP A 285 -20.68 -0.53 -8.83
C ASP A 285 -20.05 -1.79 -8.21
N GLN A 286 -19.46 -2.66 -9.03
CA GLN A 286 -18.79 -3.87 -8.53
C GLN A 286 -17.45 -3.56 -7.87
N GLY A 287 -17.13 -4.27 -6.79
CA GLY A 287 -15.94 -3.99 -6.01
C GLY A 287 -15.37 -5.17 -5.23
N GLY A 288 -14.29 -4.89 -4.49
CA GLY A 288 -13.60 -5.86 -3.66
C GLY A 288 -12.80 -6.91 -4.45
N PRO A 289 -12.37 -8.01 -3.79
CA PRO A 289 -11.62 -9.09 -4.45
C PRO A 289 -12.37 -9.72 -5.62
N GLY A 290 -13.70 -9.75 -5.58
CA GLY A 290 -14.57 -10.25 -6.66
C GLY A 290 -14.32 -9.52 -7.98
N LEU A 291 -14.04 -8.22 -7.96
CA LEU A 291 -13.69 -7.46 -9.16
C LEU A 291 -12.52 -8.09 -9.90
N LEU A 292 -11.43 -8.40 -9.18
CA LEU A 292 -10.19 -8.93 -9.76
C LEU A 292 -10.26 -10.40 -10.16
N PHE A 293 -10.94 -11.21 -9.36
CA PHE A 293 -10.84 -12.66 -9.48
C PHE A 293 -12.08 -13.30 -10.13
N ILE A 294 -13.19 -12.57 -10.22
CA ILE A 294 -14.44 -13.04 -10.81
C ILE A 294 -14.81 -12.21 -12.06
N PHE A 295 -15.07 -10.92 -11.85
CA PHE A 295 -15.65 -10.08 -12.91
C PHE A 295 -14.67 -9.77 -14.04
N LEU A 296 -13.43 -9.34 -13.71
CA LEU A 296 -12.44 -9.01 -14.73
C LEU A 296 -11.99 -10.22 -15.57
N PRO A 297 -11.69 -11.40 -15.02
CA PRO A 297 -11.41 -12.58 -15.85
C PRO A 297 -12.57 -12.97 -16.75
N ASN A 298 -13.80 -12.97 -16.24
CA ASN A 298 -14.99 -13.25 -17.05
C ASN A 298 -15.16 -12.24 -18.20
N LEU A 299 -14.91 -10.96 -17.94
CA LEU A 299 -14.96 -9.90 -18.94
C LEU A 299 -13.86 -10.08 -19.98
N ILE A 300 -12.62 -10.23 -19.55
CA ILE A 300 -11.43 -10.37 -20.40
C ILE A 300 -11.53 -11.62 -21.30
N LYS A 301 -12.13 -12.71 -20.81
CA LYS A 301 -12.33 -13.94 -21.58
C LYS A 301 -13.02 -13.68 -22.92
N ASN A 302 -13.97 -12.76 -22.96
CA ASN A 302 -14.76 -12.44 -24.14
C ASN A 302 -14.16 -11.32 -25.02
N MET A 303 -13.03 -10.72 -24.59
CA MET A 303 -12.35 -9.68 -25.35
C MET A 303 -11.39 -10.25 -26.40
N PRO A 304 -11.21 -9.59 -27.56
CA PRO A 304 -10.17 -9.98 -28.52
C PRO A 304 -8.79 -10.03 -27.85
N GLY A 305 -8.04 -11.11 -28.01
CA GLY A 305 -6.73 -11.26 -27.36
C GLY A 305 -6.76 -11.45 -25.83
N GLY A 306 -7.90 -11.80 -25.24
CA GLY A 306 -8.12 -11.90 -23.80
C GLY A 306 -7.04 -12.70 -23.05
N LYS A 307 -6.51 -13.77 -23.65
CA LYS A 307 -5.41 -14.55 -23.07
C LYS A 307 -4.14 -13.71 -22.83
N ILE A 308 -3.78 -12.83 -23.74
CA ILE A 308 -2.61 -11.96 -23.60
C ILE A 308 -2.90 -10.89 -22.53
N ILE A 309 -4.09 -10.32 -22.55
CA ILE A 309 -4.53 -9.27 -21.64
C ILE A 309 -4.51 -9.77 -20.19
N VAL A 310 -5.07 -10.96 -19.94
CA VAL A 310 -5.11 -11.52 -18.59
C VAL A 310 -3.70 -11.83 -18.05
N ILE A 311 -2.77 -12.25 -18.91
CA ILE A 311 -1.36 -12.46 -18.54
C ILE A 311 -0.73 -11.12 -18.13
N ILE A 312 -0.84 -10.09 -18.99
CA ILE A 312 -0.29 -8.75 -18.72
C ILE A 312 -0.86 -8.18 -17.43
N PHE A 313 -2.18 -8.30 -17.24
CA PHE A 313 -2.87 -7.81 -16.07
C PHE A 313 -2.37 -8.47 -14.78
N PHE A 314 -2.41 -9.81 -14.69
CA PHE A 314 -2.01 -10.49 -13.45
C PHE A 314 -0.50 -10.43 -13.17
N VAL A 315 0.35 -10.35 -14.20
CA VAL A 315 1.78 -10.09 -14.00
C VAL A 315 2.01 -8.70 -13.40
N ALA A 316 1.32 -7.69 -13.90
CA ALA A 316 1.43 -6.34 -13.35
C ALA A 316 0.90 -6.26 -11.91
N VAL A 317 -0.24 -6.90 -11.63
CA VAL A 317 -0.82 -7.00 -10.28
C VAL A 317 0.12 -7.73 -9.31
N LEU A 318 0.74 -8.83 -9.78
CA LEU A 318 1.74 -9.57 -8.99
C LEU A 318 2.94 -8.70 -8.62
N PHE A 319 3.44 -7.89 -9.55
CA PHE A 319 4.58 -7.01 -9.30
C PHE A 319 4.26 -5.93 -8.28
N ALA A 320 3.13 -5.25 -8.41
CA ALA A 320 2.67 -4.26 -7.45
C ALA A 320 2.47 -4.87 -6.04
N GLY A 321 1.80 -6.02 -5.98
CA GLY A 321 1.54 -6.66 -4.70
C GLY A 321 2.81 -7.20 -4.03
N LEU A 322 3.76 -7.75 -4.80
CA LEU A 322 5.02 -8.27 -4.24
C LEU A 322 5.88 -7.15 -3.64
N THR A 323 5.96 -5.98 -4.29
CA THR A 323 6.74 -4.86 -3.76
C THR A 323 6.15 -4.27 -2.49
N SER A 324 4.81 -4.23 -2.38
CA SER A 324 4.12 -3.86 -1.12
C SER A 324 4.34 -4.91 -0.02
N LEU A 325 4.27 -6.19 -0.35
CA LEU A 325 4.50 -7.29 0.61
C LEU A 325 5.91 -7.23 1.20
N ILE A 326 6.92 -6.96 0.38
CA ILE A 326 8.32 -6.78 0.80
C ILE A 326 8.41 -5.64 1.83
N ASN A 327 7.77 -4.50 1.59
CA ASN A 327 7.79 -3.38 2.52
C ASN A 327 7.12 -3.71 3.86
N LEU A 328 5.96 -4.38 3.82
CA LEU A 328 5.23 -4.76 5.02
C LEU A 328 6.03 -5.71 5.93
N TYR A 329 6.81 -6.62 5.36
CA TYR A 329 7.69 -7.51 6.13
C TYR A 329 8.98 -6.85 6.61
N GLU A 330 9.43 -5.76 5.99
CA GLU A 330 10.70 -5.11 6.33
C GLU A 330 10.70 -4.54 7.75
N ALA A 331 9.64 -3.89 8.19
CA ALA A 331 9.57 -3.30 9.54
C ALA A 331 9.66 -4.37 10.67
N PRO A 332 8.94 -5.50 10.63
CA PRO A 332 9.13 -6.62 11.56
C PRO A 332 10.54 -7.22 11.52
N ILE A 333 11.11 -7.43 10.32
CA ILE A 333 12.47 -7.97 10.17
C ILE A 333 13.50 -7.05 10.80
N ALA A 334 13.45 -5.76 10.48
CA ALA A 334 14.35 -4.76 11.06
C ALA A 334 14.21 -4.70 12.59
N THR A 335 12.98 -4.82 13.11
CA THR A 335 12.71 -4.86 14.53
C THR A 335 13.36 -6.08 15.21
N VAL A 336 13.25 -7.27 14.61
CA VAL A 336 13.91 -8.49 15.12
C VAL A 336 15.42 -8.34 15.10
N GLN A 337 15.98 -7.77 14.03
CA GLN A 337 17.43 -7.47 13.97
C GLN A 337 17.87 -6.51 15.09
N GLU A 338 17.11 -5.44 15.32
CA GLU A 338 17.44 -4.41 16.32
C GLU A 338 17.31 -4.92 17.75
N LYS A 339 16.21 -5.60 18.09
CA LYS A 339 15.91 -6.03 19.46
C LYS A 339 16.64 -7.29 19.90
N PHE A 340 16.84 -8.23 18.99
CA PHE A 340 17.51 -9.51 19.30
C PHE A 340 18.94 -9.58 18.79
N HIS A 341 19.44 -8.49 18.17
CA HIS A 341 20.79 -8.39 17.59
C HIS A 341 21.09 -9.49 16.56
N LEU A 342 20.04 -10.00 15.89
CA LEU A 342 20.17 -11.04 14.88
C LEU A 342 20.70 -10.47 13.55
N GLU A 343 21.38 -11.33 12.81
CA GLU A 343 21.70 -11.03 11.41
C GLU A 343 20.45 -11.07 10.56
N ARG A 344 20.51 -10.47 9.38
CA ARG A 344 19.33 -10.34 8.49
C ARG A 344 18.72 -11.69 8.09
N LYS A 345 19.54 -12.66 7.68
CA LYS A 345 19.04 -13.98 7.27
C LYS A 345 18.25 -14.72 8.37
N PRO A 346 18.78 -14.88 9.60
CA PRO A 346 17.99 -15.48 10.68
C PRO A 346 16.77 -14.66 11.07
N ALA A 347 16.83 -13.31 11.02
CA ALA A 347 15.65 -12.49 11.27
C ALA A 347 14.55 -12.74 10.22
N CYS A 348 14.91 -12.81 8.94
CA CYS A 348 13.98 -13.20 7.87
C CYS A 348 13.40 -14.59 8.09
N ALA A 349 14.22 -15.58 8.52
CA ALA A 349 13.75 -16.94 8.78
C ALA A 349 12.71 -16.99 9.92
N VAL A 350 12.93 -16.24 11.01
CA VAL A 350 11.97 -16.13 12.13
C VAL A 350 10.65 -15.53 11.66
N ILE A 351 10.70 -14.40 10.93
CA ILE A 351 9.50 -13.75 10.42
C ILE A 351 8.82 -14.60 9.36
N ALA A 352 9.56 -15.30 8.50
CA ALA A 352 9.01 -16.26 7.55
C ALA A 352 8.24 -17.39 8.24
N ALA A 353 8.81 -17.98 9.29
CA ALA A 353 8.14 -19.04 10.06
C ALA A 353 6.82 -18.55 10.67
N ILE A 354 6.82 -17.38 11.31
CA ILE A 354 5.60 -16.75 11.83
C ILE A 354 4.61 -16.48 10.69
N GLY A 355 5.09 -15.91 9.58
CA GLY A 355 4.27 -15.60 8.41
C GLY A 355 3.60 -16.83 7.81
N VAL A 356 4.33 -17.93 7.63
CA VAL A 356 3.77 -19.20 7.13
C VAL A 356 2.70 -19.73 8.07
N ILE A 357 3.04 -19.90 9.36
CA ILE A 357 2.13 -20.51 10.33
C ILE A 357 0.83 -19.70 10.46
N VAL A 358 0.95 -18.40 10.70
CA VAL A 358 -0.22 -17.56 10.96
C VAL A 358 -1.03 -17.36 9.68
N SER A 359 -0.40 -17.19 8.51
CA SER A 359 -1.15 -17.02 7.25
C SER A 359 -1.98 -18.25 6.89
N ILE A 360 -1.52 -19.47 7.24
CA ILE A 360 -2.31 -20.69 7.04
C ILE A 360 -3.53 -20.70 7.97
N LEU A 361 -3.36 -20.29 9.22
CA LEU A 361 -4.44 -20.30 10.21
C LEU A 361 -5.54 -19.27 9.90
N ILE A 362 -5.20 -18.15 9.26
CA ILE A 362 -6.17 -17.07 8.99
C ILE A 362 -6.85 -17.14 7.62
N GLN A 363 -6.57 -18.13 6.77
CA GLN A 363 -7.11 -18.20 5.41
C GLN A 363 -8.63 -18.03 5.37
N GLY A 364 -9.35 -18.73 6.23
CA GLY A 364 -10.82 -18.67 6.28
C GLY A 364 -11.41 -17.38 6.87
N ILE A 365 -10.59 -16.53 7.48
CA ILE A 365 -11.01 -15.28 8.13
C ILE A 365 -10.24 -14.06 7.61
N VAL A 366 -9.53 -14.19 6.50
CA VAL A 366 -8.61 -13.15 5.99
C VAL A 366 -9.29 -11.79 5.79
N SER A 367 -10.55 -11.76 5.36
CA SER A 367 -11.29 -10.51 5.19
C SER A 367 -11.44 -9.78 6.53
N GLY A 368 -12.04 -10.44 7.53
CA GLY A 368 -12.19 -9.84 8.87
C GLY A 368 -10.85 -9.53 9.55
N TRP A 369 -9.80 -10.33 9.28
CA TRP A 369 -8.45 -10.04 9.73
C TRP A 369 -7.93 -8.71 9.16
N MET A 370 -8.07 -8.51 7.84
CA MET A 370 -7.65 -7.28 7.17
C MET A 370 -8.49 -6.07 7.61
N ASP A 371 -9.79 -6.26 7.84
CA ASP A 371 -10.68 -5.21 8.32
C ASP A 371 -10.24 -4.70 9.71
N VAL A 372 -9.93 -5.60 10.65
CA VAL A 372 -9.42 -5.20 11.98
C VAL A 372 -8.15 -4.37 11.85
N LEU A 373 -7.24 -4.75 10.97
CA LEU A 373 -5.97 -4.03 10.80
C LEU A 373 -6.17 -2.67 10.15
N SER A 374 -6.93 -2.59 9.08
CA SER A 374 -7.15 -1.34 8.35
C SER A 374 -8.00 -0.33 9.13
N ILE A 375 -8.98 -0.81 9.90
CA ILE A 375 -9.90 0.04 10.66
C ILE A 375 -9.23 0.56 11.94
N TYR A 376 -8.53 -0.30 12.69
CA TYR A 376 -8.07 0.03 14.04
C TYR A 376 -6.56 0.28 14.10
N ILE A 377 -5.76 -0.66 13.62
CA ILE A 377 -4.31 -0.67 13.90
C ILE A 377 -3.55 0.32 13.04
N CYS A 378 -3.87 0.38 11.74
CA CYS A 378 -3.18 1.26 10.81
C CYS A 378 -3.37 2.75 11.13
N PRO A 379 -4.60 3.28 11.32
CA PRO A 379 -4.78 4.69 11.69
C PRO A 379 -4.17 5.02 13.05
N LEU A 380 -4.24 4.08 14.01
CA LEU A 380 -3.61 4.25 15.32
C LEU A 380 -2.08 4.34 15.18
N GLY A 381 -1.45 3.47 14.40
CA GLY A 381 -0.01 3.50 14.14
C GLY A 381 0.47 4.81 13.53
N ALA A 382 -0.24 5.31 12.52
CA ALA A 382 0.05 6.59 11.88
C ALA A 382 -0.12 7.78 12.83
N GLY A 383 -1.21 7.80 13.59
CA GLY A 383 -1.47 8.82 14.60
C GLY A 383 -0.39 8.85 15.68
N LEU A 384 0.03 7.68 16.16
CA LEU A 384 1.11 7.56 17.16
C LEU A 384 2.45 8.06 16.61
N ALA A 385 2.82 7.71 15.37
CA ALA A 385 4.04 8.22 14.74
C ALA A 385 4.00 9.75 14.62
N GLY A 386 2.85 10.31 14.20
CA GLY A 386 2.64 11.75 14.17
C GLY A 386 2.76 12.41 15.56
N ILE A 387 2.15 11.82 16.59
CA ILE A 387 2.28 12.32 17.98
C ILE A 387 3.75 12.29 18.41
N MET A 388 4.48 11.19 18.19
CA MET A 388 5.89 11.08 18.57
C MET A 388 6.75 12.15 17.92
N LEU A 389 6.58 12.37 16.61
CA LEU A 389 7.40 13.35 15.90
C LEU A 389 6.97 14.80 16.22
N PHE A 390 5.68 15.14 16.08
CA PHE A 390 5.24 16.53 16.10
C PHE A 390 4.92 17.06 17.49
N TRP A 391 4.54 16.19 18.45
CA TRP A 391 4.21 16.61 19.82
C TRP A 391 5.31 16.30 20.81
N VAL A 392 5.92 15.10 20.74
CA VAL A 392 6.95 14.69 21.70
C VAL A 392 8.32 15.27 21.35
N CYS A 393 8.78 15.14 20.10
CA CYS A 393 10.05 15.72 19.66
C CYS A 393 9.99 17.24 19.51
N GLY A 394 8.84 17.79 19.09
CA GLY A 394 8.59 19.23 19.02
C GLY A 394 9.10 19.90 17.75
N LYS A 395 8.66 21.18 17.57
CA LYS A 395 8.83 21.94 16.33
C LYS A 395 10.28 22.10 15.89
N GLU A 396 11.15 22.51 16.78
CA GLU A 396 12.57 22.77 16.47
C GLU A 396 13.28 21.52 15.94
N TYR A 397 13.03 20.38 16.59
CA TYR A 397 13.58 19.11 16.13
C TYR A 397 13.08 18.73 14.73
N VAL A 398 11.78 18.86 14.49
CA VAL A 398 11.17 18.55 13.18
C VAL A 398 11.75 19.45 12.09
N GLU A 399 11.82 20.77 12.35
CA GLU A 399 12.36 21.74 11.38
C GLU A 399 13.83 21.45 11.05
N ASN A 400 14.63 21.14 12.06
CA ASN A 400 16.03 20.76 11.86
C ASN A 400 16.18 19.48 11.04
N GLN A 401 15.33 18.47 11.27
CA GLN A 401 15.42 17.20 10.57
C GLN A 401 14.87 17.29 9.13
N VAL A 402 13.75 17.95 8.90
CA VAL A 402 13.15 18.04 7.54
C VAL A 402 14.01 18.86 6.58
N ASN A 403 14.80 19.80 7.12
CA ASN A 403 15.66 20.68 6.33
C ASN A 403 17.01 20.06 5.94
N LYS A 404 17.40 18.92 6.52
CA LYS A 404 18.59 18.21 6.07
C LYS A 404 18.48 17.83 4.59
N GLY A 405 19.60 17.94 3.87
CA GLY A 405 19.64 17.66 2.42
C GLY A 405 18.95 18.69 1.52
N ARG A 406 18.67 19.89 2.06
CA ARG A 406 17.99 20.97 1.32
C ARG A 406 18.84 22.24 1.29
N SER A 407 18.86 22.91 0.13
CA SER A 407 19.47 24.23 -0.03
C SER A 407 18.56 25.35 0.53
N ASN A 408 17.24 25.19 0.39
CA ASN A 408 16.26 26.16 0.86
C ASN A 408 15.46 25.59 2.03
N ARG A 409 15.16 26.42 3.03
CA ARG A 409 14.31 26.02 4.15
C ARG A 409 12.94 25.57 3.68
N PHE A 410 12.45 24.47 4.27
CA PHE A 410 11.07 24.02 4.09
C PHE A 410 10.14 24.97 4.86
N THR A 411 8.88 25.03 4.43
CA THR A 411 7.91 25.96 5.01
C THR A 411 7.76 25.81 6.52
N SER A 412 7.72 26.93 7.25
CA SER A 412 7.49 26.94 8.70
C SER A 412 6.08 26.47 9.10
N TRP A 413 5.15 26.41 8.14
CA TRP A 413 3.81 25.89 8.33
C TRP A 413 3.75 24.36 8.41
N PHE A 414 4.80 23.66 7.99
CA PHE A 414 4.83 22.19 7.98
C PHE A 414 4.51 21.58 9.35
N CYS A 415 5.29 21.94 10.39
CA CYS A 415 5.08 21.37 11.70
C CYS A 415 3.71 21.74 12.33
N PRO A 416 3.22 22.99 12.25
CA PRO A 416 1.86 23.32 12.67
C PRO A 416 0.76 22.52 11.93
N ILE A 417 0.85 22.40 10.61
CA ILE A 417 -0.14 21.63 9.84
C ILE A 417 -0.11 20.15 10.25
N CYS A 418 1.08 19.56 10.38
CA CYS A 418 1.19 18.17 10.84
C CYS A 418 0.63 17.98 12.25
N LYS A 419 0.90 18.90 13.15
CA LYS A 419 0.48 18.83 14.54
C LYS A 419 -1.02 19.00 14.72
N TYR A 420 -1.61 19.97 14.04
CA TYR A 420 -3.00 20.42 14.28
C TYR A 420 -4.00 19.98 13.20
N VAL A 421 -3.53 19.46 12.08
CA VAL A 421 -4.38 18.91 11.01
C VAL A 421 -4.15 17.43 10.84
N TYR A 422 -2.92 16.99 10.52
CA TYR A 422 -2.64 15.59 10.21
C TYR A 422 -2.92 14.64 11.38
N VAL A 423 -2.43 14.94 12.60
CA VAL A 423 -2.67 14.07 13.76
C VAL A 423 -4.16 13.97 14.11
N PRO A 424 -4.95 15.08 14.17
CA PRO A 424 -6.40 14.98 14.28
C PRO A 424 -7.08 14.21 13.13
N VAL A 425 -6.60 14.34 11.90
CA VAL A 425 -7.11 13.55 10.75
C VAL A 425 -6.88 12.04 10.96
N CYS A 426 -5.73 11.61 11.48
CA CYS A 426 -5.51 10.20 11.82
C CYS A 426 -6.52 9.68 12.85
N ILE A 427 -6.83 10.50 13.87
CA ILE A 427 -7.85 10.17 14.88
C ILE A 427 -9.24 10.13 14.24
N LEU A 428 -9.54 11.07 13.36
CA LEU A 428 -10.82 11.11 12.62
C LEU A 428 -10.99 9.88 11.75
N VAL A 429 -9.95 9.46 11.02
CA VAL A 429 -9.94 8.22 10.20
C VAL A 429 -10.24 7.00 11.06
N LEU A 430 -9.63 6.90 12.26
CA LEU A 430 -9.90 5.83 13.22
C LEU A 430 -11.36 5.84 13.67
N ILE A 431 -11.89 6.99 14.08
CA ILE A 431 -13.28 7.13 14.56
C ILE A 431 -14.28 6.79 13.45
N LEU A 432 -14.08 7.35 12.25
CA LEU A 432 -14.96 7.09 11.10
C LEU A 432 -14.85 5.63 10.62
N GLY A 433 -13.65 5.05 10.64
CA GLY A 433 -13.45 3.63 10.34
C GLY A 433 -14.25 2.72 11.27
N ILE A 434 -14.22 3.00 12.57
CA ILE A 434 -14.99 2.24 13.58
C ILE A 434 -16.50 2.44 13.36
N ALA A 435 -16.94 3.69 13.14
CA ALA A 435 -18.36 4.01 13.01
C ALA A 435 -19.02 3.45 11.76
N LEU A 436 -18.24 3.31 10.65
CA LEU A 436 -18.75 2.90 9.34
C LEU A 436 -18.34 1.48 8.95
N GLY A 437 -17.63 0.75 9.82
CA GLY A 437 -17.16 -0.61 9.51
C GLY A 437 -16.06 -0.65 8.45
N GLY A 438 -15.27 0.42 8.34
CA GLY A 438 -14.17 0.60 7.40
C GLY A 438 -14.40 1.74 6.40
N ILE A 439 -13.36 2.49 6.10
CA ILE A 439 -13.36 3.59 5.11
C ILE A 439 -12.16 3.52 4.16
N GLY A 440 -11.21 2.63 4.42
CA GLY A 440 -10.01 2.41 3.62
C GLY A 440 -10.03 1.09 2.88
#